data_7957d37200979d0326b5d7b391eedea1
#
_entry.id   7957d37200979d0326b5d7b391eedea1
#
_cell.length_a   1.000
_cell.length_b   1.000
_cell.length_c   1.000
_cell.angle_alpha   90.00
_cell.angle_beta   90.00
_cell.angle_gamma   90.00
#
_symmetry.space_group_name_H-M   'P 1'
#
loop_
_entity.id
_entity.type
_entity.pdbx_description
1 polymer ?
#
loop_
_entity_poly.entity_id
_entity_poly.type
_entity_poly.pdbx_seq_one_letter_code
_entity_poly.pdbx_strand_id
1 'polypeptide(L)'
;IDNWSVNDSFCNSLKEFKNNRSAGYEFLEQYFNSQKEYENRFANIMLMSYYLIPEYVDRVLKVFSEFSHEAYYAKMGVAWAVATAFAKFPDKTMEFMRNWKTDSLTYNMAIRKMCESYRVSKEDKIILKNMKR
;
A
#
# COMPACT_ATOMS: atom_id res chain seq x y z
N ILE A 1 -10.71 -8.96 13.31
CA ILE A 1 -9.37 -9.47 12.95
C ILE A 1 -8.40 -9.06 14.06
N ASP A 2 -8.16 -9.97 14.98
CA ASP A 2 -7.40 -9.66 16.19
C ASP A 2 -5.99 -10.26 16.23
N ASN A 3 -5.68 -11.17 15.31
CA ASN A 3 -4.36 -11.79 15.25
C ASN A 3 -4.00 -12.22 13.84
N TRP A 4 -2.73 -12.55 13.63
CA TRP A 4 -2.20 -12.85 12.31
C TRP A 4 -2.80 -14.11 11.69
N SER A 5 -3.06 -15.13 12.50
CA SER A 5 -3.63 -16.38 12.01
C SER A 5 -5.03 -16.17 11.42
N VAL A 6 -5.87 -15.41 12.14
CA VAL A 6 -7.21 -15.08 11.67
C VAL A 6 -7.13 -14.22 10.41
N ASN A 7 -6.22 -13.24 10.39
CA ASN A 7 -6.03 -12.37 9.25
C ASN A 7 -5.63 -13.17 8.00
N ASP A 8 -4.68 -14.08 8.13
CA ASP A 8 -4.21 -14.90 7.00
C ASP A 8 -5.32 -15.79 6.45
N SER A 9 -6.08 -16.44 7.32
CA SER A 9 -7.22 -17.27 6.93
C SER A 9 -8.28 -16.43 6.21
N PHE A 10 -8.55 -15.24 6.74
CA PHE A 10 -9.53 -14.34 6.16
C PHE A 10 -9.08 -13.89 4.76
N CYS A 11 -7.82 -13.48 4.61
CA CYS A 11 -7.28 -13.08 3.31
C CYS A 11 -7.35 -14.22 2.30
N ASN A 12 -7.04 -15.44 2.70
CA ASN A 12 -7.13 -16.60 1.82
C ASN A 12 -8.55 -16.89 1.37
N SER A 13 -9.54 -16.75 2.26
CA SER A 13 -10.94 -16.98 1.93
C SER A 13 -11.51 -15.90 1.03
N LEU A 14 -10.82 -14.77 0.90
CA LEU A 14 -11.27 -13.63 0.09
C LEU A 14 -10.69 -13.63 -1.32
N LYS A 15 -10.26 -14.78 -1.83
CA LYS A 15 -9.84 -14.90 -3.24
C LYS A 15 -10.92 -14.42 -4.20
N GLU A 16 -12.17 -14.39 -3.75
CA GLU A 16 -13.30 -13.89 -4.52
C GLU A 16 -13.21 -12.42 -4.85
N PHE A 17 -12.40 -11.63 -4.15
CA PHE A 17 -12.13 -10.24 -4.54
C PHE A 17 -11.61 -10.16 -5.97
N LYS A 18 -10.88 -11.17 -6.41
CA LYS A 18 -10.37 -11.23 -7.77
C LYS A 18 -11.50 -11.37 -8.79
N ASN A 19 -12.59 -12.02 -8.41
CA ASN A 19 -13.73 -12.27 -9.30
C ASN A 19 -14.78 -11.19 -9.22
N ASN A 20 -14.87 -10.46 -8.10
CA ASN A 20 -15.85 -9.38 -7.90
C ASN A 20 -15.18 -8.20 -7.22
N ARG A 21 -14.33 -7.51 -7.96
CA ARG A 21 -13.51 -6.40 -7.41
C ARG A 21 -14.35 -5.24 -6.91
N SER A 22 -15.44 -4.90 -7.58
CA SER A 22 -16.27 -3.77 -7.19
C SER A 22 -16.87 -3.96 -5.80
N ALA A 23 -17.47 -5.12 -5.54
CA ALA A 23 -18.05 -5.43 -4.24
C ALA A 23 -16.99 -5.54 -3.16
N GLY A 24 -15.83 -6.14 -3.49
CA GLY A 24 -14.70 -6.24 -2.57
C GLY A 24 -14.15 -4.87 -2.18
N TYR A 25 -14.04 -3.96 -3.13
CA TYR A 25 -13.58 -2.60 -2.88
C TYR A 25 -14.53 -1.88 -1.93
N GLU A 26 -15.83 -1.96 -2.16
CA GLU A 26 -16.81 -1.38 -1.25
C GLU A 26 -16.67 -1.93 0.17
N PHE A 27 -16.45 -3.23 0.29
CA PHE A 27 -16.23 -3.85 1.61
C PHE A 27 -15.00 -3.28 2.30
N LEU A 28 -13.91 -3.05 1.56
CA LEU A 28 -12.67 -2.53 2.13
C LEU A 28 -12.76 -1.06 2.53
N GLU A 29 -13.66 -0.28 1.91
CA GLU A 29 -13.76 1.16 2.18
C GLU A 29 -13.98 1.46 3.66
N GLN A 30 -14.71 0.62 4.37
CA GLN A 30 -14.97 0.82 5.79
C GLN A 30 -13.71 0.74 6.66
N TYR A 31 -12.63 0.17 6.13
CA TYR A 31 -11.38 -0.03 6.88
C TYR A 31 -10.26 0.93 6.48
N PHE A 32 -10.42 1.70 5.42
CA PHE A 32 -9.34 2.54 4.90
C PHE A 32 -8.79 3.53 5.91
N ASN A 33 -9.65 4.09 6.75
CA ASN A 33 -9.25 5.06 7.76
C ASN A 33 -9.38 4.53 9.19
N SER A 34 -9.44 3.22 9.35
CA SER A 34 -9.58 2.62 10.67
C SER A 34 -8.35 2.92 11.54
N GLN A 35 -8.58 3.31 12.79
CA GLN A 35 -7.51 3.50 13.76
C GLN A 35 -7.09 2.19 14.42
N LYS A 36 -7.76 1.11 14.14
CA LYS A 36 -7.34 -0.22 14.55
C LYS A 36 -6.23 -0.70 13.63
N GLU A 37 -5.08 -1.00 14.19
CA GLU A 37 -3.86 -1.34 13.45
C GLU A 37 -4.08 -2.48 12.46
N TYR A 38 -4.69 -3.58 12.90
CA TYR A 38 -4.88 -4.74 12.04
C TYR A 38 -5.89 -4.50 10.93
N GLU A 39 -6.94 -3.73 11.20
CA GLU A 39 -7.94 -3.39 10.18
C GLU A 39 -7.34 -2.51 9.09
N ASN A 40 -6.60 -1.50 9.50
CA ASN A 40 -5.95 -0.58 8.56
C ASN A 40 -4.94 -1.35 7.70
N ARG A 41 -4.09 -2.16 8.34
CA ARG A 41 -3.09 -2.95 7.63
C ARG A 41 -3.76 -3.96 6.69
N PHE A 42 -4.82 -4.63 7.14
CA PHE A 42 -5.58 -5.56 6.30
C PHE A 42 -6.07 -4.90 5.03
N ALA A 43 -6.70 -3.73 5.14
CA ALA A 43 -7.22 -3.01 3.98
C ALA A 43 -6.10 -2.66 2.99
N ASN A 44 -4.98 -2.15 3.48
CA ASN A 44 -3.85 -1.77 2.61
C ASN A 44 -3.21 -2.99 1.94
N ILE A 45 -3.09 -4.11 2.64
CA ILE A 45 -2.56 -5.35 2.05
C ILE A 45 -3.52 -5.91 0.99
N MET A 46 -4.82 -5.84 1.23
CA MET A 46 -5.80 -6.29 0.25
C MET A 46 -5.77 -5.42 -1.00
N LEU A 47 -5.62 -4.11 -0.84
CA LEU A 47 -5.45 -3.21 -1.99
C LEU A 47 -4.18 -3.56 -2.78
N MET A 48 -3.10 -3.83 -2.08
CA MET A 48 -1.84 -4.23 -2.70
C MET A 48 -1.99 -5.54 -3.47
N SER A 49 -2.71 -6.50 -2.90
CA SER A 49 -2.78 -7.86 -3.45
C SER A 49 -3.75 -7.98 -4.63
N TYR A 50 -4.84 -7.22 -4.64
CA TYR A 50 -5.93 -7.43 -5.60
C TYR A 50 -6.31 -6.21 -6.43
N TYR A 51 -5.84 -5.01 -6.07
CA TYR A 51 -6.30 -3.77 -6.70
C TYR A 51 -5.19 -2.97 -7.37
N LEU A 52 -3.96 -3.47 -7.40
CA LEU A 52 -2.88 -2.83 -8.17
C LEU A 52 -2.97 -3.27 -9.63
N ILE A 53 -4.03 -2.83 -10.28
CA ILE A 53 -4.32 -3.08 -11.69
C ILE A 53 -4.73 -1.74 -12.32
N PRO A 54 -4.65 -1.60 -13.66
CA PRO A 54 -4.90 -0.29 -14.29
C PRO A 54 -6.24 0.33 -13.94
N GLU A 55 -7.30 -0.48 -13.76
CA GLU A 55 -8.64 0.02 -13.46
C GLU A 55 -8.77 0.64 -12.07
N TYR A 56 -7.90 0.26 -11.12
CA TYR A 56 -8.00 0.68 -9.72
C TYR A 56 -6.78 1.43 -9.20
N VAL A 57 -5.66 1.41 -9.90
CA VAL A 57 -4.40 1.95 -9.35
C VAL A 57 -4.53 3.40 -8.89
N ASP A 58 -5.24 4.23 -9.63
CA ASP A 58 -5.39 5.64 -9.26
C ASP A 58 -6.19 5.80 -7.97
N ARG A 59 -7.24 4.99 -7.79
CA ARG A 59 -8.03 4.98 -6.55
C ARG A 59 -7.19 4.49 -5.37
N VAL A 60 -6.39 3.46 -5.60
CA VAL A 60 -5.55 2.87 -4.56
C VAL A 60 -4.50 3.89 -4.09
N LEU A 61 -3.85 4.57 -5.02
CA LEU A 61 -2.88 5.60 -4.68
C LEU A 61 -3.53 6.76 -3.92
N LYS A 62 -4.77 7.10 -4.28
CA LYS A 62 -5.51 8.12 -3.52
C LYS A 62 -5.73 7.67 -2.08
N VAL A 63 -6.12 6.42 -1.86
CA VAL A 63 -6.29 5.88 -0.51
C VAL A 63 -4.98 5.97 0.27
N PHE A 64 -3.86 5.59 -0.35
CA PHE A 64 -2.55 5.69 0.31
C PHE A 64 -2.17 7.14 0.61
N SER A 65 -2.57 8.09 -0.25
CA SER A 65 -2.29 9.51 -0.02
C SER A 65 -2.97 10.06 1.22
N GLU A 66 -4.09 9.46 1.61
CA GLU A 66 -4.87 9.86 2.77
C GLU A 66 -4.49 9.09 4.04
N PHE A 67 -3.51 8.22 3.96
CA PHE A 67 -3.06 7.41 5.10
C PHE A 67 -2.57 8.30 6.24
N SER A 68 -3.10 8.04 7.43
CA SER A 68 -2.65 8.69 8.66
C SER A 68 -2.87 7.71 9.82
N HIS A 69 -1.79 7.20 10.39
CA HIS A 69 -1.87 6.24 11.50
C HIS A 69 -0.58 6.29 12.29
N GLU A 70 -0.69 6.16 13.61
CA GLU A 70 0.48 6.21 14.48
C GLU A 70 1.12 4.83 14.69
N ALA A 71 0.38 3.75 14.48
CA ALA A 71 0.87 2.41 14.74
C ALA A 71 1.93 1.98 13.72
N TYR A 72 3.02 1.44 14.21
CA TYR A 72 4.16 1.04 13.40
C TYR A 72 3.81 0.03 12.31
N TYR A 73 3.03 -1.00 12.65
CA TYR A 73 2.67 -2.02 11.67
C TYR A 73 1.72 -1.50 10.59
N ALA A 74 0.88 -0.52 10.92
CA ALA A 74 0.07 0.15 9.90
C ALA A 74 0.95 0.91 8.91
N LYS A 75 1.95 1.63 9.43
CA LYS A 75 2.93 2.35 8.60
C LYS A 75 3.72 1.40 7.71
N MET A 76 4.17 0.27 8.26
CA MET A 76 4.86 -0.75 7.47
C MET A 76 3.97 -1.31 6.36
N GLY A 77 2.70 -1.53 6.67
CA GLY A 77 1.74 -2.06 5.69
C GLY A 77 1.56 -1.14 4.49
N VAL A 78 1.33 0.15 4.73
CA VAL A 78 1.17 1.10 3.64
C VAL A 78 2.48 1.32 2.88
N ALA A 79 3.62 1.34 3.58
CA ALA A 79 4.93 1.46 2.94
C ALA A 79 5.19 0.29 1.99
N TRP A 80 4.89 -0.91 2.42
CA TRP A 80 5.00 -2.11 1.57
C TRP A 80 4.08 -2.02 0.37
N ALA A 81 2.84 -1.61 0.58
CA ALA A 81 1.85 -1.49 -0.49
C ALA A 81 2.30 -0.45 -1.54
N VAL A 82 2.81 0.69 -1.10
CA VAL A 82 3.32 1.74 -2.01
C VAL A 82 4.53 1.23 -2.78
N ALA A 83 5.44 0.51 -2.13
CA ALA A 83 6.60 -0.05 -2.81
C ALA A 83 6.20 -1.07 -3.88
N THR A 84 5.18 -1.89 -3.61
CA THR A 84 4.64 -2.84 -4.59
C THR A 84 3.98 -2.10 -5.75
N ALA A 85 3.27 -1.01 -5.47
CA ALA A 85 2.69 -0.16 -6.51
C ALA A 85 3.77 0.42 -7.42
N PHE A 86 4.90 0.83 -6.85
CA PHE A 86 6.01 1.35 -7.63
C PHE A 86 6.55 0.30 -8.59
N ALA A 87 6.70 -0.94 -8.14
CA ALA A 87 7.19 -2.02 -8.98
C ALA A 87 6.28 -2.29 -10.19
N LYS A 88 4.98 -2.11 -10.02
CA LYS A 88 3.99 -2.36 -11.08
C LYS A 88 3.69 -1.13 -11.92
N PHE A 89 3.69 0.05 -11.33
CA PHE A 89 3.32 1.32 -11.97
C PHE A 89 4.33 2.40 -11.56
N PRO A 90 5.58 2.30 -12.06
CA PRO A 90 6.64 3.20 -11.57
C PRO A 90 6.37 4.69 -11.84
N ASP A 91 5.82 5.03 -13.02
CA ASP A 91 5.61 6.43 -13.36
C ASP A 91 4.54 7.08 -12.49
N LYS A 92 3.40 6.40 -12.34
CA LYS A 92 2.30 6.89 -11.50
C LYS A 92 2.72 6.99 -10.04
N THR A 93 3.46 6.00 -9.56
CA THR A 93 3.88 5.94 -8.16
C THR A 93 4.98 6.96 -7.88
N MET A 94 5.86 7.22 -8.84
CA MET A 94 6.87 8.27 -8.68
C MET A 94 6.21 9.63 -8.50
N GLU A 95 5.20 9.94 -9.30
CA GLU A 95 4.44 11.18 -9.15
C GLU A 95 3.74 11.22 -7.79
N PHE A 96 3.13 10.12 -7.39
CA PHE A 96 2.53 9.99 -6.06
C PHE A 96 3.56 10.30 -4.96
N MET A 97 4.76 9.74 -5.06
CA MET A 97 5.82 9.95 -4.06
C MET A 97 6.23 11.41 -3.95
N ARG A 98 6.25 12.14 -5.05
CA ARG A 98 6.60 13.56 -5.06
C ARG A 98 5.59 14.42 -4.33
N ASN A 99 4.34 13.97 -4.26
CA ASN A 99 3.24 14.72 -3.66
C ASN A 99 2.74 14.13 -2.34
N TRP A 100 3.27 13.00 -1.93
CA TRP A 100 2.80 12.30 -0.73
C TRP A 100 3.22 13.03 0.54
N LYS A 101 2.22 13.43 1.33
CA LYS A 101 2.42 14.20 2.55
C LYS A 101 2.25 13.33 3.79
N THR A 102 3.01 12.26 3.88
CA THR A 102 3.01 11.38 5.04
C THR A 102 4.19 11.72 5.97
N ASP A 103 4.24 11.09 7.15
CA ASP A 103 5.36 11.28 8.05
C ASP A 103 6.66 10.72 7.44
N SER A 104 7.80 11.24 7.90
CA SER A 104 9.09 10.86 7.34
C SER A 104 9.41 9.39 7.56
N LEU A 105 9.00 8.80 8.68
CA LEU A 105 9.22 7.37 8.93
C LEU A 105 8.55 6.50 7.86
N THR A 106 7.26 6.74 7.60
CA THR A 106 6.50 5.99 6.59
C THR A 106 7.08 6.20 5.20
N TYR A 107 7.39 7.43 4.87
CA TYR A 107 7.93 7.80 3.56
C TYR A 107 9.27 7.10 3.31
N ASN A 108 10.18 7.16 4.28
CA ASN A 108 11.51 6.56 4.14
C ASN A 108 11.44 5.04 4.14
N MET A 109 10.50 4.45 4.85
CA MET A 109 10.27 3.01 4.82
C MET A 109 9.85 2.55 3.42
N ALA A 110 8.95 3.30 2.77
CA ALA A 110 8.52 2.99 1.42
C ALA A 110 9.72 3.05 0.45
N ILE A 111 10.54 4.09 0.55
CA ILE A 111 11.73 4.22 -0.30
C ILE A 111 12.69 3.07 -0.08
N ARG A 112 12.93 2.68 1.17
CA ARG A 112 13.83 1.56 1.48
C ARG A 112 13.34 0.27 0.82
N LYS A 113 12.04 0.00 0.91
CA LYS A 113 11.48 -1.20 0.29
C LYS A 113 11.55 -1.16 -1.23
N MET A 114 11.37 0.01 -1.82
CA MET A 114 11.53 0.19 -3.27
C MET A 114 12.97 -0.12 -3.70
N CYS A 115 13.94 0.37 -2.93
CA CYS A 115 15.34 0.15 -3.23
C CYS A 115 15.80 -1.30 -3.06
N GLU A 116 15.07 -2.08 -2.26
CA GLU A 116 15.33 -3.51 -2.09
C GLU A 116 14.74 -4.36 -3.22
N SER A 117 13.88 -3.79 -4.05
CA SER A 117 13.18 -4.54 -5.09
C SER A 117 14.02 -4.70 -6.35
N TYR A 118 14.05 -5.91 -6.90
CA TYR A 118 14.69 -6.18 -8.18
C TYR A 118 13.95 -5.51 -9.36
N ARG A 119 12.69 -5.19 -9.17
CA ARG A 119 11.84 -4.61 -10.22
C ARG A 119 12.04 -3.12 -10.40
N VAL A 120 12.72 -2.47 -9.47
CA VAL A 120 12.98 -1.04 -9.55
C VAL A 120 14.33 -0.80 -10.22
N SER A 121 14.38 0.08 -11.21
CA SER A 121 15.61 0.37 -11.95
C SER A 121 16.64 1.06 -11.07
N LYS A 122 17.92 0.97 -11.46
CA LYS A 122 19.00 1.64 -10.72
C LYS A 122 18.84 3.16 -10.73
N GLU A 123 18.39 3.71 -11.87
CA GLU A 123 18.15 5.14 -11.98
C GLU A 123 17.06 5.59 -11.01
N ASP A 124 15.95 4.85 -10.95
CA ASP A 124 14.88 5.18 -10.03
C ASP A 124 15.33 5.07 -8.57
N LYS A 125 16.16 4.08 -8.26
CA LYS A 125 16.70 3.93 -6.89
C LYS A 125 17.52 5.14 -6.48
N ILE A 126 18.31 5.68 -7.38
CA ILE A 126 19.10 6.89 -7.09
C ILE A 126 18.17 8.08 -6.82
N ILE A 127 17.17 8.27 -7.67
CA ILE A 127 16.19 9.34 -7.49
C ILE A 127 15.48 9.20 -6.15
N LEU A 128 15.00 8.00 -5.83
CA LEU A 128 14.28 7.74 -4.59
C LEU A 128 15.12 7.99 -3.35
N LYS A 129 16.39 7.57 -3.37
CA LYS A 129 17.29 7.81 -2.23
C LYS A 129 17.48 9.30 -1.95
N ASN A 130 17.48 10.11 -3.00
CA ASN A 130 17.62 11.56 -2.86
C ASN A 130 16.31 12.22 -2.39
N MET A 131 15.20 11.52 -2.43
CA MET A 131 13.91 12.02 -1.97
C MET A 131 13.64 11.78 -0.48
N LYS A 132 14.47 11.00 0.21
CA LYS A 132 14.27 10.71 1.64
C LYS A 132 14.18 11.99 2.47
N ARG A 133 13.36 11.95 3.49
CA ARG A 133 13.06 13.08 4.37
C ARG A 133 13.78 12.97 5.71
#